data_199f5c43f4dd2ea47b91fcc40b947ed6
#
_entry.id   199f5c43f4dd2ea47b91fcc40b947ed6
#
_cell.length_a   1.000
_cell.length_b   1.000
_cell.length_c   1.000
_cell.angle_alpha   90.00
_cell.angle_beta   90.00
_cell.angle_gamma   90.00
#
_symmetry.space_group_name_H-M   'P 1'
#
loop_
_entity.id
_entity.type
_entity.pdbx_description
1 polymer ?
#
loop_
_entity_poly.entity_id
_entity_poly.type
_entity_poly.pdbx_seq_one_letter_code
_entity_poly.pdbx_strand_id
1 'polypeptide(L)'
;MLGKFFYKYDDENITDFHFEPNSNNVCVKTRYCGNLVDLNPMSLYEYDIFLNKLLINCGFDIIKDFENIDGSFSFENTNFRVSFVKSSLGISCVLRKLKNINDIRVEMDPIIISNIEKMMREKSKVLIFSGPTGSGKTTTMQYVVNKFKNKRKVHSIENPIEYINPDIIQVVSKDDGEKINILKYILRQDPDIIVVGEIREKMFAKLLFESAVTGHLVFSTIHTKNVFLIFQRLKMLGIEVKNISESLDFLLNQRLIPKKCVNCKGTGCEACYGTGKRGYLTIFEGLLVSNELKRDISLNKSISFIKEKYKNSENYLDPSIKLREFLDNNLINDEEYYVNFHSF
;
A
#
# COMPACT_ATOMS: atom_id res chain seq x y z
N MET A 1 18.69 25.15 -4.45
CA MET A 1 19.29 23.90 -3.92
C MET A 1 18.28 22.75 -3.96
N LEU A 2 17.08 22.85 -3.36
CA LEU A 2 16.04 21.80 -3.42
C LEU A 2 15.74 21.36 -4.85
N GLY A 3 15.44 22.30 -5.78
CA GLY A 3 15.15 21.98 -7.16
C GLY A 3 16.29 21.23 -7.85
N LYS A 4 17.55 21.65 -7.67
CA LYS A 4 18.69 20.91 -8.24
C LYS A 4 18.77 19.46 -7.76
N PHE A 5 18.45 19.22 -6.49
CA PHE A 5 18.44 17.88 -5.92
C PHE A 5 17.33 17.04 -6.55
N PHE A 6 16.09 17.52 -6.53
CA PHE A 6 14.96 16.76 -7.04
C PHE A 6 15.03 16.52 -8.54
N TYR A 7 15.46 17.48 -9.35
CA TYR A 7 15.68 17.26 -10.79
C TYR A 7 16.78 16.23 -11.08
N LYS A 8 17.84 16.19 -10.28
CA LYS A 8 18.93 15.23 -10.46
C LYS A 8 18.49 13.79 -10.19
N TYR A 9 17.56 13.61 -9.26
CA TYR A 9 17.09 12.29 -8.79
C TYR A 9 15.59 12.09 -9.07
N ASP A 10 15.10 12.63 -10.20
CA ASP A 10 13.72 12.43 -10.62
C ASP A 10 13.56 11.08 -11.33
N ASP A 11 13.35 10.04 -10.54
CA ASP A 11 13.05 8.68 -11.02
C ASP A 11 11.80 8.16 -10.28
N GLU A 12 10.88 7.56 -11.02
CA GLU A 12 9.61 7.03 -10.49
C GLU A 12 9.80 5.84 -9.55
N ASN A 13 10.95 5.16 -9.65
CA ASN A 13 11.31 4.00 -8.81
C ASN A 13 11.94 4.41 -7.48
N ILE A 14 12.20 5.69 -7.29
CA ILE A 14 12.63 6.25 -6.00
C ILE A 14 11.39 6.52 -5.15
N THR A 15 11.38 5.96 -3.95
CA THR A 15 10.29 6.14 -2.98
C THR A 15 10.66 7.03 -1.81
N ASP A 16 11.90 6.94 -1.35
CA ASP A 16 12.35 7.68 -0.17
C ASP A 16 13.77 8.23 -0.39
N PHE A 17 14.05 9.39 0.21
CA PHE A 17 15.39 9.95 0.37
C PHE A 17 15.72 10.02 1.84
N HIS A 18 16.91 9.58 2.22
CA HIS A 18 17.42 9.58 3.57
C HIS A 18 18.62 10.50 3.66
N PHE A 19 18.63 11.39 4.65
CA PHE A 19 19.74 12.29 4.94
C PHE A 19 20.20 12.00 6.37
N GLU A 20 21.41 11.45 6.49
CA GLU A 20 21.98 10.95 7.74
C GLU A 20 23.29 11.71 8.07
N PRO A 21 23.23 12.75 8.91
CA PRO A 21 24.42 13.47 9.33
C PRO A 21 25.42 12.56 10.08
N ASN A 22 26.69 12.74 9.78
CA ASN A 22 27.81 12.18 10.53
C ASN A 22 28.84 13.26 10.87
N SER A 23 29.99 12.90 11.48
CA SER A 23 30.97 13.87 11.94
C SER A 23 31.60 14.72 10.84
N ASN A 24 31.60 14.25 9.57
CA ASN A 24 32.33 14.89 8.47
C ASN A 24 31.43 15.44 7.39
N ASN A 25 30.31 14.77 7.14
CA ASN A 25 29.37 15.08 6.05
C ASN A 25 27.97 14.53 6.37
N VAL A 26 27.08 14.58 5.39
CA VAL A 26 25.76 13.95 5.44
C VAL A 26 25.71 12.85 4.40
N CYS A 27 25.52 11.61 4.85
CA CYS A 27 25.24 10.50 3.97
C CYS A 27 23.86 10.69 3.37
N VAL A 28 23.80 10.67 2.04
CA VAL A 28 22.53 10.74 1.31
C VAL A 28 22.26 9.38 0.70
N LYS A 29 21.11 8.82 1.00
CA LYS A 29 20.69 7.52 0.45
C LYS A 29 19.31 7.64 -0.17
N THR A 30 19.00 6.74 -1.05
CA THR A 30 17.66 6.62 -1.62
C THR A 30 17.18 5.18 -1.57
N ARG A 31 15.86 5.01 -1.46
CA ARG A 31 15.23 3.70 -1.64
C ARG A 31 14.79 3.56 -3.08
N TYR A 32 15.52 2.74 -3.83
CA TYR A 32 15.30 2.46 -5.25
C TYR A 32 14.89 1.00 -5.44
N CYS A 33 13.72 0.75 -6.00
CA CYS A 33 13.16 -0.61 -6.14
C CYS A 33 13.30 -1.46 -4.87
N GLY A 34 13.03 -0.86 -3.69
CA GLY A 34 13.14 -1.50 -2.37
C GLY A 34 14.55 -1.58 -1.79
N ASN A 35 15.62 -1.39 -2.59
CA ASN A 35 16.99 -1.39 -2.12
C ASN A 35 17.42 -0.01 -1.62
N LEU A 36 18.21 0.03 -0.56
CA LEU A 36 18.86 1.26 -0.11
C LEU A 36 20.14 1.47 -0.90
N VAL A 37 20.27 2.61 -1.57
CA VAL A 37 21.38 2.96 -2.46
C VAL A 37 22.01 4.26 -2.00
N ASP A 38 23.33 4.30 -1.96
CA ASP A 38 24.07 5.51 -1.62
C ASP A 38 24.06 6.48 -2.81
N LEU A 39 23.83 7.76 -2.49
CA LEU A 39 23.95 8.88 -3.41
C LEU A 39 25.20 9.71 -3.06
N ASN A 40 25.50 10.74 -3.85
CA ASN A 40 26.56 11.65 -3.52
C ASN A 40 26.30 12.32 -2.17
N PRO A 41 27.25 12.26 -1.21
CA PRO A 41 27.09 12.91 0.08
C PRO A 41 27.02 14.43 -0.06
N MET A 42 26.45 15.09 0.94
CA MET A 42 26.45 16.55 1.07
C MET A 42 27.45 16.97 2.15
N SER A 43 28.05 18.14 2.00
CA SER A 43 28.73 18.78 3.10
C SER A 43 27.74 19.19 4.18
N LEU A 44 28.17 19.31 5.44
CA LEU A 44 27.31 19.78 6.54
C LEU A 44 26.69 21.15 6.22
N TYR A 45 27.48 22.06 5.63
CA TYR A 45 27.02 23.39 5.22
C TYR A 45 25.91 23.35 4.15
N GLU A 46 26.09 22.52 3.12
CA GLU A 46 25.06 22.33 2.08
C GLU A 46 23.78 21.74 2.67
N TYR A 47 23.94 20.79 3.58
CA TYR A 47 22.80 20.17 4.25
C TYR A 47 22.04 21.16 5.14
N ASP A 48 22.71 22.00 5.90
CA ASP A 48 22.05 23.04 6.71
C ASP A 48 21.18 23.96 5.85
N ILE A 49 21.66 24.38 4.69
CA ILE A 49 20.88 25.18 3.75
C ILE A 49 19.70 24.37 3.19
N PHE A 50 19.91 23.10 2.87
CA PHE A 50 18.88 22.20 2.35
C PHE A 50 17.79 21.96 3.41
N LEU A 51 18.19 21.63 4.63
CA LEU A 51 17.32 21.38 5.78
C LEU A 51 16.44 22.59 6.12
N ASN A 52 17.06 23.78 6.22
CA ASN A 52 16.31 25.02 6.49
C ASN A 52 15.25 25.30 5.42
N LYS A 53 15.57 25.04 4.15
CA LYS A 53 14.58 25.17 3.06
C LYS A 53 13.47 24.13 3.16
N LEU A 54 13.75 22.91 3.57
CA LEU A 54 12.74 21.89 3.82
C LEU A 54 11.80 22.31 4.96
N LEU A 55 12.34 22.76 6.09
CA LEU A 55 11.56 23.23 7.22
C LEU A 55 10.60 24.33 6.82
N ILE A 56 11.10 25.37 6.12
CA ILE A 56 10.28 26.49 5.64
C ILE A 56 9.17 25.97 4.68
N ASN A 57 9.49 25.08 3.75
CA ASN A 57 8.47 24.52 2.84
C ASN A 57 7.43 23.65 3.55
N CYS A 58 7.78 23.05 4.69
CA CYS A 58 6.83 22.35 5.56
C CYS A 58 6.03 23.29 6.48
N GLY A 59 6.26 24.62 6.42
CA GLY A 59 5.59 25.61 7.26
C GLY A 59 6.14 25.72 8.68
N PHE A 60 7.36 25.21 8.92
CA PHE A 60 8.03 25.33 10.22
C PHE A 60 8.98 26.53 10.24
N ASP A 61 9.06 27.17 11.40
CA ASP A 61 10.10 28.15 11.66
C ASP A 61 11.46 27.45 11.80
N ILE A 62 12.54 28.18 11.47
CA ILE A 62 13.90 27.72 11.70
C ILE A 62 14.18 27.77 13.21
N ILE A 63 13.76 26.74 13.92
CA ILE A 63 13.95 26.63 15.38
C ILE A 63 15.19 25.77 15.62
N LYS A 64 16.12 26.31 16.40
CA LYS A 64 17.34 25.58 16.79
C LYS A 64 17.08 24.42 17.74
N ASP A 65 15.96 24.42 18.44
CA ASP A 65 15.55 23.39 19.40
C ASP A 65 14.12 22.93 19.10
N PHE A 66 13.99 21.99 18.18
CA PHE A 66 12.71 21.30 17.98
C PHE A 66 12.84 19.83 18.39
N GLU A 67 11.74 19.28 18.86
CA GLU A 67 11.55 17.84 19.00
C GLU A 67 11.36 17.19 17.61
N ASN A 68 11.28 15.85 17.59
CA ASN A 68 11.01 15.14 16.36
C ASN A 68 9.67 15.59 15.78
N ILE A 69 9.65 15.97 14.50
CA ILE A 69 8.45 16.48 13.83
C ILE A 69 8.26 15.85 12.45
N ASP A 70 7.01 15.70 12.07
CA ASP A 70 6.60 15.30 10.73
C ASP A 70 6.02 16.50 9.99
N GLY A 71 6.34 16.64 8.71
CA GLY A 71 5.81 17.67 7.84
C GLY A 71 5.45 17.13 6.46
N SER A 72 4.92 18.02 5.64
CA SER A 72 4.66 17.74 4.23
C SER A 72 4.86 19.00 3.41
N PHE A 73 5.30 18.84 2.17
CA PHE A 73 5.38 19.93 1.22
C PHE A 73 5.20 19.42 -0.20
N SER A 74 4.92 20.33 -1.12
CA SER A 74 4.85 20.03 -2.55
C SER A 74 6.02 20.69 -3.28
N PHE A 75 6.63 19.94 -4.19
CA PHE A 75 7.59 20.47 -5.13
C PHE A 75 7.11 20.12 -6.54
N GLU A 76 6.76 21.14 -7.31
CA GLU A 76 6.07 20.99 -8.60
C GLU A 76 4.80 20.13 -8.45
N ASN A 77 4.72 19.03 -9.20
CA ASN A 77 3.58 18.09 -9.15
C ASN A 77 3.79 16.92 -8.19
N THR A 78 4.86 16.94 -7.40
CA THR A 78 5.18 15.87 -6.46
C THR A 78 4.97 16.31 -5.03
N ASN A 79 4.20 15.55 -4.27
CA ASN A 79 4.01 15.75 -2.84
C ASN A 79 5.03 14.90 -2.07
N PHE A 80 5.55 15.47 -1.00
CA PHE A 80 6.49 14.80 -0.10
C PHE A 80 5.96 14.83 1.32
N ARG A 81 6.11 13.71 2.02
CA ARG A 81 6.05 13.64 3.47
C ARG A 81 7.47 13.63 4.01
N VAL A 82 7.71 14.38 5.07
CA VAL A 82 9.02 14.54 5.64
C VAL A 82 8.98 14.22 7.13
N SER A 83 9.92 13.41 7.59
CA SER A 83 10.14 13.17 9.01
C SER A 83 11.52 13.70 9.41
N PHE A 84 11.56 14.53 10.44
CA PHE A 84 12.77 15.10 11.01
C PHE A 84 12.99 14.52 12.39
N VAL A 85 14.18 13.98 12.64
CA VAL A 85 14.55 13.35 13.90
C VAL A 85 15.89 13.93 14.39
N LYS A 86 15.89 14.44 15.61
CA LYS A 86 17.11 14.96 16.26
C LYS A 86 18.00 13.78 16.64
N SER A 87 19.17 13.66 16.04
CA SER A 87 20.20 12.68 16.38
C SER A 87 21.35 13.34 17.13
N SER A 88 22.29 12.56 17.66
CA SER A 88 23.49 13.05 18.33
C SER A 88 24.44 13.86 17.41
N LEU A 89 24.36 13.63 16.10
CA LEU A 89 25.24 14.24 15.09
C LEU A 89 24.53 15.27 14.20
N GLY A 90 23.29 15.63 14.53
CA GLY A 90 22.50 16.59 13.77
C GLY A 90 21.08 16.09 13.51
N ILE A 91 20.34 16.80 12.69
CA ILE A 91 18.97 16.42 12.34
C ILE A 91 19.01 15.44 11.17
N SER A 92 18.57 14.21 11.40
CA SER A 92 18.29 13.25 10.35
C SER A 92 16.95 13.58 9.69
N CYS A 93 16.86 13.40 8.38
CA CYS A 93 15.64 13.69 7.63
C CYS A 93 15.35 12.57 6.64
N VAL A 94 14.08 12.16 6.59
CA VAL A 94 13.59 11.21 5.58
C VAL A 94 12.45 11.86 4.80
N LEU A 95 12.60 11.92 3.48
CA LEU A 95 11.57 12.40 2.56
C LEU A 95 10.94 11.22 1.85
N ARG A 96 9.65 11.04 1.99
CA ARG A 96 8.86 10.07 1.21
C ARG A 96 8.14 10.75 0.07
N LYS A 97 8.42 10.30 -1.16
CA LYS A 97 7.73 10.75 -2.37
C LYS A 97 6.33 10.14 -2.40
N LEU A 98 5.29 11.00 -2.46
CA LEU A 98 3.91 10.57 -2.58
C LEU A 98 3.50 10.58 -4.06
N LYS A 99 2.88 9.51 -4.53
CA LYS A 99 2.41 9.41 -5.92
C LYS A 99 1.09 10.14 -6.09
N ASN A 100 0.89 10.75 -7.25
CA ASN A 100 -0.42 11.31 -7.60
C ASN A 100 -1.37 10.16 -7.94
N ILE A 101 -2.64 10.27 -7.52
CA ILE A 101 -3.67 9.27 -7.81
C ILE A 101 -3.86 9.01 -9.30
N ASN A 102 -3.69 10.05 -10.13
CA ASN A 102 -3.86 9.95 -11.59
C ASN A 102 -2.70 9.24 -12.29
N ASP A 103 -1.55 9.11 -11.62
CA ASP A 103 -0.35 8.47 -12.15
C ASP A 103 -0.28 6.98 -11.78
N ILE A 104 -1.19 6.52 -10.92
CA ILE A 104 -1.25 5.12 -10.53
C ILE A 104 -1.68 4.26 -11.71
N ARG A 105 -0.83 3.28 -12.03
CA ARG A 105 -1.13 2.20 -12.99
C ARG A 105 -0.90 0.87 -12.29
N VAL A 106 -1.90 0.03 -12.32
CA VAL A 106 -1.83 -1.34 -11.79
C VAL A 106 -2.27 -2.28 -12.90
N GLU A 107 -1.37 -3.13 -13.33
CA GLU A 107 -1.71 -4.22 -14.23
C GLU A 107 -2.44 -5.31 -13.44
N MET A 108 -3.71 -5.50 -13.74
CA MET A 108 -4.56 -6.50 -13.11
C MET A 108 -5.05 -7.47 -14.16
N ASP A 109 -5.08 -8.74 -13.81
CA ASP A 109 -5.70 -9.76 -14.64
C ASP A 109 -7.17 -9.40 -14.92
N PRO A 110 -7.66 -9.57 -16.17
CA PRO A 110 -9.06 -9.31 -16.52
C PRO A 110 -10.07 -10.02 -15.62
N ILE A 111 -9.74 -11.19 -15.09
CA ILE A 111 -10.61 -11.94 -14.18
C ILE A 111 -10.77 -11.21 -12.84
N ILE A 112 -9.71 -10.56 -12.34
CA ILE A 112 -9.76 -9.76 -11.12
C ILE A 112 -10.69 -8.55 -11.33
N ILE A 113 -10.48 -7.85 -12.44
CA ILE A 113 -11.30 -6.67 -12.80
C ILE A 113 -12.77 -7.08 -12.90
N SER A 114 -13.08 -8.15 -13.62
CA SER A 114 -14.45 -8.66 -13.77
C SER A 114 -15.12 -9.01 -12.44
N ASN A 115 -14.38 -9.65 -11.51
CA ASN A 115 -14.91 -9.98 -10.20
C ASN A 115 -15.16 -8.73 -9.35
N ILE A 116 -14.27 -7.73 -9.40
CA ILE A 116 -14.48 -6.44 -8.74
C ILE A 116 -15.70 -5.73 -9.34
N GLU A 117 -15.86 -5.72 -10.67
CA GLU A 117 -17.02 -5.12 -11.35
C GLU A 117 -18.34 -5.78 -10.95
N LYS A 118 -18.37 -7.10 -10.81
CA LYS A 118 -19.55 -7.83 -10.31
C LYS A 118 -19.88 -7.39 -8.87
N MET A 119 -18.88 -7.39 -7.99
CA MET A 119 -19.03 -6.98 -6.60
C MET A 119 -19.51 -5.52 -6.48
N MET A 120 -19.02 -4.62 -7.35
CA MET A 120 -19.43 -3.23 -7.39
C MET A 120 -20.91 -3.01 -7.75
N ARG A 121 -21.57 -3.98 -8.39
CA ARG A 121 -23.01 -3.91 -8.71
C ARG A 121 -23.87 -4.24 -7.49
N GLU A 122 -23.30 -4.92 -6.52
CA GLU A 122 -23.97 -5.29 -5.29
C GLU A 122 -23.76 -4.20 -4.23
N LYS A 123 -24.64 -4.16 -3.26
CA LYS A 123 -24.51 -3.41 -2.02
C LYS A 123 -24.17 -4.42 -0.92
N SER A 124 -23.47 -4.02 0.12
CA SER A 124 -23.21 -4.91 1.26
C SER A 124 -22.06 -5.89 1.07
N LYS A 125 -20.94 -5.43 0.54
CA LYS A 125 -19.75 -6.27 0.32
C LYS A 125 -18.48 -5.67 0.90
N VAL A 126 -17.53 -6.54 1.23
CA VAL A 126 -16.19 -6.17 1.69
C VAL A 126 -15.15 -6.70 0.72
N LEU A 127 -14.34 -5.82 0.15
CA LEU A 127 -13.15 -6.16 -0.62
C LEU A 127 -11.91 -5.97 0.24
N ILE A 128 -11.18 -7.05 0.46
CA ILE A 128 -9.94 -7.04 1.24
C ILE A 128 -8.74 -7.20 0.31
N PHE A 129 -7.84 -6.21 0.38
CA PHE A 129 -6.51 -6.28 -0.21
C PHE A 129 -5.51 -6.71 0.87
N SER A 130 -4.89 -7.85 0.70
CA SER A 130 -3.93 -8.37 1.68
C SER A 130 -2.52 -8.49 1.10
N GLY A 131 -1.54 -8.74 1.95
CA GLY A 131 -0.13 -8.90 1.59
C GLY A 131 0.81 -8.29 2.63
N PRO A 132 2.12 -8.51 2.51
CA PRO A 132 3.12 -7.93 3.42
C PRO A 132 3.21 -6.40 3.28
N THR A 133 3.97 -5.78 4.17
CA THR A 133 4.31 -4.35 4.05
C THR A 133 5.06 -4.10 2.74
N GLY A 134 4.75 -3.02 2.04
CA GLY A 134 5.39 -2.68 0.77
C GLY A 134 4.90 -3.48 -0.44
N SER A 135 3.87 -4.32 -0.32
CA SER A 135 3.32 -5.08 -1.45
C SER A 135 2.39 -4.27 -2.37
N GLY A 136 2.17 -2.98 -2.10
CA GLY A 136 1.36 -2.09 -2.94
C GLY A 136 -0.15 -2.17 -2.71
N LYS A 137 -0.62 -2.74 -1.58
CA LYS A 137 -2.06 -2.86 -1.26
C LYS A 137 -2.82 -1.55 -1.34
N THR A 138 -2.32 -0.51 -0.65
CA THR A 138 -2.94 0.82 -0.66
C THR A 138 -3.01 1.38 -2.07
N THR A 139 -1.93 1.24 -2.84
CA THR A 139 -1.88 1.68 -4.24
C THR A 139 -2.96 0.99 -5.08
N THR A 140 -3.08 -0.33 -4.97
CA THR A 140 -4.08 -1.11 -5.71
C THR A 140 -5.49 -0.78 -5.25
N MET A 141 -5.72 -0.65 -3.95
CA MET A 141 -7.01 -0.24 -3.41
C MET A 141 -7.42 1.14 -3.95
N GLN A 142 -6.52 2.12 -3.90
CA GLN A 142 -6.78 3.48 -4.42
C GLN A 142 -6.99 3.49 -5.94
N TYR A 143 -6.27 2.66 -6.70
CA TYR A 143 -6.51 2.46 -8.13
C TYR A 143 -7.94 1.94 -8.40
N VAL A 144 -8.38 0.93 -7.65
CA VAL A 144 -9.75 0.37 -7.76
C VAL A 144 -10.78 1.42 -7.39
N VAL A 145 -10.60 2.13 -6.27
CA VAL A 145 -11.48 3.23 -5.85
C VAL A 145 -11.59 4.29 -6.95
N ASN A 146 -10.46 4.74 -7.48
CA ASN A 146 -10.43 5.77 -8.52
C ASN A 146 -11.12 5.32 -9.82
N LYS A 147 -10.98 4.04 -10.17
CA LYS A 147 -11.63 3.46 -11.35
C LYS A 147 -13.17 3.36 -11.20
N PHE A 148 -13.66 3.07 -10.00
CA PHE A 148 -15.07 2.74 -9.78
C PHE A 148 -15.84 3.79 -8.97
N LYS A 149 -15.24 4.92 -8.60
CA LYS A 149 -15.88 5.99 -7.82
C LYS A 149 -17.04 6.71 -8.54
N ASN A 150 -17.12 6.64 -9.88
CA ASN A 150 -18.09 7.38 -10.66
C ASN A 150 -19.53 7.14 -10.21
N LYS A 151 -20.27 8.23 -9.97
CA LYS A 151 -21.65 8.25 -9.46
C LYS A 151 -21.82 7.60 -8.08
N ARG A 152 -20.75 7.57 -7.25
CA ARG A 152 -20.76 7.01 -5.90
C ARG A 152 -20.17 7.99 -4.92
N LYS A 153 -20.79 8.08 -3.75
CA LYS A 153 -20.26 8.86 -2.65
C LYS A 153 -19.24 8.04 -1.88
N VAL A 154 -17.98 8.41 -1.98
CA VAL A 154 -16.85 7.69 -1.39
C VAL A 154 -16.27 8.46 -0.24
N HIS A 155 -16.13 7.80 0.91
CA HIS A 155 -15.41 8.31 2.05
C HIS A 155 -14.22 7.42 2.36
N SER A 156 -13.08 8.01 2.73
CA SER A 156 -11.94 7.25 3.23
C SER A 156 -11.54 7.66 4.65
N ILE A 157 -11.04 6.69 5.43
CA ILE A 157 -10.43 6.89 6.75
C ILE A 157 -9.00 6.38 6.65
N GLU A 158 -8.03 7.27 6.75
CA GLU A 158 -6.63 6.97 6.51
C GLU A 158 -5.73 7.56 7.61
N ASN A 159 -4.58 6.95 7.83
CA ASN A 159 -3.55 7.48 8.74
C ASN A 159 -2.15 7.04 8.32
N PRO A 160 -1.44 7.92 7.61
CA PRO A 160 -1.88 9.14 6.95
C PRO A 160 -2.55 8.87 5.60
N ILE A 161 -3.05 9.92 4.93
CA ILE A 161 -3.42 9.88 3.52
C ILE A 161 -2.15 9.70 2.69
N GLU A 162 -2.10 8.63 1.88
CA GLU A 162 -0.95 8.34 0.98
C GLU A 162 -1.15 8.92 -0.42
N TYR A 163 -2.40 9.06 -0.86
CA TYR A 163 -2.77 9.56 -2.18
C TYR A 163 -3.89 10.58 -2.05
N ILE A 164 -3.62 11.80 -2.45
CA ILE A 164 -4.66 12.84 -2.48
C ILE A 164 -5.57 12.57 -3.67
N ASN A 165 -6.87 12.38 -3.39
CA ASN A 165 -7.90 12.19 -4.39
C ASN A 165 -9.00 13.22 -4.19
N PRO A 166 -9.07 14.29 -5.01
CA PRO A 166 -10.02 15.38 -4.84
C PRO A 166 -11.49 15.00 -5.08
N ASP A 167 -11.71 13.82 -5.66
CA ASP A 167 -13.07 13.36 -6.01
C ASP A 167 -13.72 12.50 -4.91
N ILE A 168 -13.06 12.31 -3.76
CA ILE A 168 -13.57 11.57 -2.62
C ILE A 168 -13.38 12.36 -1.33
N ILE A 169 -14.15 12.02 -0.30
CA ILE A 169 -14.01 12.65 1.01
C ILE A 169 -13.00 11.87 1.83
N GLN A 170 -11.80 12.42 2.03
CA GLN A 170 -10.72 11.80 2.77
C GLN A 170 -10.60 12.37 4.17
N VAL A 171 -10.66 11.52 5.18
CA VAL A 171 -10.58 11.91 6.59
C VAL A 171 -9.35 11.29 7.21
N VAL A 172 -8.51 12.12 7.83
CA VAL A 172 -7.35 11.66 8.60
C VAL A 172 -7.81 11.33 10.02
N SER A 173 -7.47 10.13 10.49
CA SER A 173 -7.64 9.75 11.90
C SER A 173 -6.29 9.86 12.62
N LYS A 174 -6.30 10.38 13.85
CA LYS A 174 -5.07 10.46 14.67
C LYS A 174 -4.73 9.11 15.29
N ASP A 175 -5.73 8.37 15.72
CA ASP A 175 -5.60 7.08 16.37
C ASP A 175 -6.78 6.13 16.04
N ASP A 176 -6.71 4.91 16.53
CA ASP A 176 -7.74 3.90 16.26
C ASP A 176 -9.08 4.18 16.99
N GLY A 177 -9.06 4.88 18.11
CA GLY A 177 -10.28 5.30 18.81
C GLY A 177 -11.06 6.36 18.03
N GLU A 178 -10.36 7.30 17.43
CA GLU A 178 -10.95 8.32 16.57
C GLU A 178 -11.59 7.72 15.32
N LYS A 179 -11.01 6.66 14.74
CA LYS A 179 -11.58 5.93 13.58
C LYS A 179 -13.02 5.49 13.81
N ILE A 180 -13.33 4.99 15.01
CA ILE A 180 -14.68 4.54 15.38
C ILE A 180 -15.67 5.70 15.31
N ASN A 181 -15.30 6.86 15.85
CA ASN A 181 -16.15 8.04 15.83
C ASN A 181 -16.32 8.57 14.41
N ILE A 182 -15.23 8.68 13.66
CA ILE A 182 -15.25 9.09 12.25
C ILE A 182 -16.21 8.20 11.45
N LEU A 183 -16.10 6.87 11.58
CA LEU A 183 -16.98 5.94 10.87
C LEU A 183 -18.46 6.16 11.21
N LYS A 184 -18.80 6.40 12.49
CA LYS A 184 -20.17 6.73 12.89
C LYS A 184 -20.71 8.01 12.23
N TYR A 185 -19.87 9.01 12.02
CA TYR A 185 -20.26 10.21 11.31
C TYR A 185 -20.39 9.97 9.81
N ILE A 186 -19.47 9.22 9.20
CA ILE A 186 -19.51 8.85 7.79
C ILE A 186 -20.81 8.12 7.46
N LEU A 187 -21.23 7.15 8.29
CA LEU A 187 -22.47 6.40 8.09
C LEU A 187 -23.75 7.26 8.08
N ARG A 188 -23.68 8.48 8.61
CA ARG A 188 -24.79 9.46 8.55
C ARG A 188 -24.71 10.39 7.34
N GLN A 189 -23.68 10.23 6.52
CA GLN A 189 -23.48 11.06 5.33
C GLN A 189 -23.86 10.33 4.03
N ASP A 190 -24.62 9.24 4.11
CA ASP A 190 -25.09 8.46 2.96
C ASP A 190 -23.92 8.02 2.03
N PRO A 191 -22.94 7.27 2.55
CA PRO A 191 -21.81 6.79 1.75
C PRO A 191 -22.21 5.56 0.93
N ASP A 192 -21.79 5.49 -0.34
CA ASP A 192 -21.88 4.26 -1.13
C ASP A 192 -20.67 3.36 -0.87
N ILE A 193 -19.49 3.95 -0.71
CA ILE A 193 -18.23 3.24 -0.51
C ILE A 193 -17.50 3.84 0.70
N ILE A 194 -17.09 2.95 1.60
CA ILE A 194 -16.23 3.28 2.74
C ILE A 194 -14.86 2.63 2.51
N VAL A 195 -13.84 3.47 2.41
CA VAL A 195 -12.45 3.03 2.24
C VAL A 195 -11.73 3.17 3.58
N VAL A 196 -11.04 2.11 4.00
CA VAL A 196 -10.26 2.14 5.24
C VAL A 196 -8.84 1.71 4.93
N GLY A 197 -7.87 2.52 5.30
CA GLY A 197 -6.46 2.24 5.03
C GLY A 197 -6.03 0.85 5.53
N GLU A 198 -6.34 0.52 6.78
CA GLU A 198 -6.02 -0.80 7.36
C GLU A 198 -6.93 -1.12 8.56
N ILE A 199 -7.31 -2.41 8.68
CA ILE A 199 -8.07 -2.94 9.82
C ILE A 199 -7.10 -3.58 10.81
N ARG A 200 -6.94 -2.95 11.98
CA ARG A 200 -6.07 -3.44 13.06
C ARG A 200 -6.82 -3.72 14.35
N GLU A 201 -7.82 -2.92 14.65
CA GLU A 201 -8.49 -2.82 15.94
C GLU A 201 -9.85 -3.54 15.93
N LYS A 202 -10.15 -4.33 16.99
CA LYS A 202 -11.32 -5.22 17.06
C LYS A 202 -12.66 -4.49 16.98
N MET A 203 -12.81 -3.41 17.76
CA MET A 203 -14.08 -2.67 17.80
C MET A 203 -14.39 -1.99 16.49
N PHE A 204 -13.35 -1.40 15.86
CA PHE A 204 -13.47 -0.79 14.55
C PHE A 204 -13.81 -1.83 13.47
N ALA A 205 -13.13 -3.00 13.50
CA ALA A 205 -13.39 -4.10 12.57
C ALA A 205 -14.85 -4.57 12.61
N LYS A 206 -15.41 -4.75 13.82
CA LYS A 206 -16.83 -5.15 14.00
C LYS A 206 -17.76 -4.12 13.37
N LEU A 207 -17.63 -2.86 13.73
CA LEU A 207 -18.48 -1.78 13.22
C LEU A 207 -18.38 -1.66 11.68
N LEU A 208 -17.19 -1.83 11.13
CA LEU A 208 -16.96 -1.78 9.69
C LEU A 208 -17.66 -2.93 8.95
N PHE A 209 -17.61 -4.16 9.49
CA PHE A 209 -18.31 -5.31 8.92
C PHE A 209 -19.83 -5.22 9.10
N GLU A 210 -20.31 -4.68 10.21
CA GLU A 210 -21.73 -4.37 10.42
C GLU A 210 -22.23 -3.36 9.39
N SER A 211 -21.43 -2.33 9.07
CA SER A 211 -21.78 -1.37 8.03
C SER A 211 -21.88 -2.01 6.64
N ALA A 212 -21.02 -2.98 6.34
CA ALA A 212 -21.09 -3.73 5.09
C ALA A 212 -22.40 -4.57 5.00
N VAL A 213 -22.78 -5.25 6.08
CA VAL A 213 -24.03 -6.03 6.12
C VAL A 213 -25.27 -5.13 5.96
N THR A 214 -25.20 -3.88 6.40
CA THR A 214 -26.31 -2.90 6.31
C THR A 214 -26.39 -2.13 4.99
N GLY A 215 -25.57 -2.46 4.00
CA GLY A 215 -25.76 -1.91 2.64
C GLY A 215 -24.60 -1.07 2.08
N HIS A 216 -23.44 -1.07 2.70
CA HIS A 216 -22.29 -0.30 2.24
C HIS A 216 -21.24 -1.18 1.59
N LEU A 217 -20.57 -0.68 0.55
CA LEU A 217 -19.36 -1.30 0.05
C LEU A 217 -18.17 -0.87 0.90
N VAL A 218 -17.39 -1.82 1.35
CA VAL A 218 -16.21 -1.56 2.19
C VAL A 218 -14.95 -2.04 1.49
N PHE A 219 -13.97 -1.17 1.37
CA PHE A 219 -12.64 -1.50 0.87
C PHE A 219 -11.61 -1.29 1.97
N SER A 220 -10.79 -2.30 2.20
CA SER A 220 -9.74 -2.16 3.21
C SER A 220 -8.53 -3.03 2.92
N THR A 221 -7.45 -2.73 3.64
CA THR A 221 -6.25 -3.57 3.61
C THR A 221 -6.08 -4.35 4.92
N ILE A 222 -5.40 -5.49 4.82
CA ILE A 222 -5.02 -6.32 5.96
C ILE A 222 -3.66 -6.98 5.71
N HIS A 223 -2.90 -7.26 6.77
CA HIS A 223 -1.63 -7.95 6.63
C HIS A 223 -1.81 -9.45 6.83
N THR A 224 -1.74 -10.21 5.71
CA THR A 224 -1.68 -11.69 5.73
C THR A 224 -0.73 -12.20 4.65
N LYS A 225 -0.24 -13.42 4.79
CA LYS A 225 0.67 -14.05 3.84
C LYS A 225 -0.04 -14.53 2.57
N ASN A 226 -1.30 -14.98 2.68
CA ASN A 226 -2.12 -15.47 1.58
C ASN A 226 -3.61 -15.19 1.85
N VAL A 227 -4.46 -15.43 0.83
CA VAL A 227 -5.91 -15.15 0.92
C VAL A 227 -6.62 -15.98 1.97
N PHE A 228 -6.20 -17.21 2.22
CA PHE A 228 -6.84 -18.10 3.20
C PHE A 228 -6.67 -17.60 4.64
N LEU A 229 -5.54 -16.99 4.96
CA LEU A 229 -5.27 -16.43 6.28
C LEU A 229 -6.09 -15.19 6.59
N ILE A 230 -6.73 -14.57 5.60
CA ILE A 230 -7.65 -13.45 5.82
C ILE A 230 -8.78 -13.87 6.75
N PHE A 231 -9.39 -15.05 6.53
CA PHE A 231 -10.47 -15.56 7.40
C PHE A 231 -10.02 -15.70 8.85
N GLN A 232 -8.82 -16.24 9.06
CA GLN A 232 -8.27 -16.37 10.42
C GLN A 232 -8.05 -14.99 11.05
N ARG A 233 -7.48 -14.07 10.32
CA ARG A 233 -7.21 -12.71 10.80
C ARG A 233 -8.48 -11.97 11.18
N LEU A 234 -9.54 -12.08 10.37
CA LEU A 234 -10.85 -11.49 10.66
C LEU A 234 -11.48 -12.08 11.92
N LYS A 235 -11.39 -13.41 12.12
CA LYS A 235 -11.84 -14.06 13.37
C LYS A 235 -11.05 -13.56 14.57
N MET A 236 -9.73 -13.41 14.48
CA MET A 236 -8.89 -12.85 15.56
C MET A 236 -9.26 -11.40 15.89
N LEU A 237 -9.75 -10.64 14.92
CA LEU A 237 -10.32 -9.30 15.12
C LEU A 237 -11.73 -9.34 15.72
N GLY A 238 -12.26 -10.52 16.03
CA GLY A 238 -13.53 -10.70 16.72
C GLY A 238 -14.75 -10.46 15.83
N ILE A 239 -14.59 -10.54 14.49
CA ILE A 239 -15.71 -10.46 13.57
C ILE A 239 -16.47 -11.80 13.61
N GLU A 240 -17.78 -11.73 13.72
CA GLU A 240 -18.62 -12.91 13.72
C GLU A 240 -18.50 -13.68 12.39
N VAL A 241 -18.44 -15.00 12.48
CA VAL A 241 -18.29 -15.89 11.31
C VAL A 241 -19.42 -15.68 10.30
N LYS A 242 -20.63 -15.37 10.79
CA LYS A 242 -21.77 -15.04 9.94
C LYS A 242 -21.49 -13.79 9.10
N ASN A 243 -21.05 -12.71 9.72
CA ASN A 243 -20.73 -11.46 9.02
C ASN A 243 -19.59 -11.65 8.00
N ILE A 244 -18.57 -12.47 8.33
CA ILE A 244 -17.49 -12.83 7.41
C ILE A 244 -18.06 -13.55 6.18
N SER A 245 -18.91 -14.56 6.38
CA SER A 245 -19.44 -15.36 5.27
C SER A 245 -20.43 -14.61 4.38
N GLU A 246 -21.17 -13.66 4.94
CA GLU A 246 -22.19 -12.89 4.20
C GLU A 246 -21.58 -11.72 3.41
N SER A 247 -20.56 -11.03 3.97
CA SER A 247 -20.01 -9.80 3.38
C SER A 247 -18.83 -10.01 2.44
N LEU A 248 -18.07 -11.11 2.56
CA LEU A 248 -16.94 -11.37 1.66
C LEU A 248 -17.39 -12.01 0.36
N ASP A 249 -16.92 -11.46 -0.76
CA ASP A 249 -17.16 -12.03 -2.09
C ASP A 249 -15.88 -12.29 -2.85
N PHE A 250 -14.87 -11.42 -2.70
CA PHE A 250 -13.61 -11.56 -3.38
C PHE A 250 -12.45 -11.11 -2.49
N LEU A 251 -11.42 -11.92 -2.41
CA LEU A 251 -10.23 -11.67 -1.62
C LEU A 251 -9.02 -11.59 -2.53
N LEU A 252 -8.17 -10.61 -2.29
CA LEU A 252 -6.91 -10.44 -3.01
C LEU A 252 -5.73 -10.41 -2.05
N ASN A 253 -4.70 -11.17 -2.37
CA ASN A 253 -3.38 -11.02 -1.78
C ASN A 253 -2.42 -10.56 -2.88
N GLN A 254 -1.51 -9.68 -2.52
CA GLN A 254 -0.66 -9.00 -3.48
C GLN A 254 0.81 -9.00 -3.07
N ARG A 255 1.68 -9.13 -4.06
CA ARG A 255 3.12 -8.89 -3.93
C ARG A 255 3.64 -8.03 -5.07
N LEU A 256 4.66 -7.25 -4.76
CA LEU A 256 5.46 -6.53 -5.73
C LEU A 256 6.79 -7.25 -5.89
N ILE A 257 7.12 -7.62 -7.12
CA ILE A 257 8.37 -8.31 -7.45
C ILE A 257 9.24 -7.36 -8.26
N PRO A 258 10.48 -7.09 -7.83
CA PRO A 258 11.38 -6.24 -8.58
C PRO A 258 11.64 -6.81 -9.98
N LYS A 259 11.43 -5.96 -11.00
CA LYS A 259 11.68 -6.31 -12.40
C LYS A 259 13.15 -6.17 -12.73
N LYS A 260 13.72 -7.08 -13.51
CA LYS A 260 15.07 -6.93 -14.06
C LYS A 260 15.21 -5.61 -14.81
N CYS A 261 16.33 -4.95 -14.63
CA CYS A 261 16.68 -3.78 -15.43
C CYS A 261 16.91 -4.18 -16.89
N VAL A 262 16.17 -3.59 -17.80
CA VAL A 262 16.26 -3.90 -19.23
C VAL A 262 17.64 -3.54 -19.80
N ASN A 263 18.23 -2.43 -19.33
CA ASN A 263 19.51 -1.94 -19.85
C ASN A 263 20.68 -2.88 -19.58
N CYS A 264 20.77 -3.43 -18.36
CA CYS A 264 21.87 -4.31 -17.95
C CYS A 264 21.47 -5.78 -17.77
N LYS A 265 20.23 -6.14 -18.08
CA LYS A 265 19.71 -7.51 -17.93
C LYS A 265 19.92 -8.12 -16.54
N GLY A 266 19.92 -7.26 -15.51
CA GLY A 266 20.05 -7.67 -14.11
C GLY A 266 21.47 -7.62 -13.53
N THR A 267 22.49 -7.23 -14.29
CA THR A 267 23.89 -7.21 -13.82
C THR A 267 24.27 -5.95 -13.03
N GLY A 268 23.47 -4.90 -13.11
CA GLY A 268 23.74 -3.60 -12.50
C GLY A 268 24.33 -2.60 -13.49
N CYS A 269 23.79 -1.38 -13.54
CA CYS A 269 24.27 -0.26 -14.34
C CYS A 269 23.87 1.06 -13.71
N GLU A 270 24.34 2.18 -14.25
CA GLU A 270 24.01 3.52 -13.78
C GLU A 270 22.48 3.78 -13.78
N ALA A 271 21.76 3.37 -14.84
CA ALA A 271 20.31 3.55 -14.97
C ALA A 271 19.47 2.82 -13.90
N CYS A 272 20.04 1.86 -13.19
CA CYS A 272 19.40 1.16 -12.09
C CYS A 272 20.19 1.30 -10.77
N TYR A 273 21.05 2.30 -10.66
CA TYR A 273 21.89 2.55 -9.49
C TYR A 273 22.69 1.32 -9.03
N GLY A 274 23.17 0.50 -9.97
CA GLY A 274 23.92 -0.72 -9.69
C GLY A 274 23.07 -1.91 -9.19
N THR A 275 21.78 -1.74 -8.96
CA THR A 275 20.92 -2.77 -8.34
C THR A 275 20.54 -3.93 -9.28
N GLY A 276 20.68 -3.74 -10.58
CA GLY A 276 20.19 -4.69 -11.60
C GLY A 276 18.66 -4.73 -11.73
N LYS A 277 17.92 -3.91 -10.96
CA LYS A 277 16.46 -3.91 -10.89
C LYS A 277 15.90 -2.56 -11.30
N ARG A 278 14.76 -2.56 -12.03
CA ARG A 278 14.07 -1.32 -12.41
C ARG A 278 12.57 -1.55 -12.58
N GLY A 279 11.78 -0.92 -11.70
CA GLY A 279 10.33 -1.10 -11.63
C GLY A 279 9.90 -2.35 -10.89
N TYR A 280 8.59 -2.55 -10.87
CA TYR A 280 7.96 -3.67 -10.20
C TYR A 280 6.94 -4.36 -11.10
N LEU A 281 6.80 -5.66 -10.89
CA LEU A 281 5.72 -6.48 -11.42
C LEU A 281 4.77 -6.80 -10.27
N THR A 282 3.48 -6.72 -10.53
CA THR A 282 2.47 -7.04 -9.52
C THR A 282 1.98 -8.46 -9.73
N ILE A 283 1.97 -9.25 -8.66
CA ILE A 283 1.34 -10.58 -8.64
C ILE A 283 0.18 -10.56 -7.67
N PHE A 284 -0.92 -11.17 -8.09
CA PHE A 284 -2.11 -11.35 -7.28
C PHE A 284 -2.37 -12.83 -7.04
N GLU A 285 -2.69 -13.17 -5.81
CA GLU A 285 -3.42 -14.35 -5.42
C GLU A 285 -4.87 -13.94 -5.19
N GLY A 286 -5.83 -14.64 -5.75
CA GLY A 286 -7.24 -14.30 -5.66
C GLY A 286 -8.08 -15.48 -5.18
N LEU A 287 -9.15 -15.19 -4.43
CA LEU A 287 -10.13 -16.21 -4.04
C LEU A 287 -11.55 -15.63 -4.14
N LEU A 288 -12.34 -16.18 -5.05
CA LEU A 288 -13.77 -15.90 -5.13
C LEU A 288 -14.50 -16.68 -4.02
N VAL A 289 -15.24 -15.96 -3.19
CA VAL A 289 -15.96 -16.56 -2.06
C VAL A 289 -17.31 -17.10 -2.55
N SER A 290 -17.28 -18.30 -3.12
CA SER A 290 -18.47 -19.00 -3.60
C SER A 290 -19.46 -19.33 -2.47
N ASN A 291 -20.71 -19.65 -2.81
CA ASN A 291 -21.71 -20.06 -1.82
C ASN A 291 -21.28 -21.30 -1.02
N GLU A 292 -20.55 -22.21 -1.65
CA GLU A 292 -19.98 -23.37 -0.97
C GLU A 292 -18.91 -22.97 0.05
N LEU A 293 -18.02 -22.06 -0.30
CA LEU A 293 -17.01 -21.53 0.61
C LEU A 293 -17.67 -20.73 1.74
N LYS A 294 -18.71 -19.92 1.47
CA LYS A 294 -19.50 -19.23 2.50
C LYS A 294 -20.08 -20.22 3.53
N ARG A 295 -20.60 -21.34 3.05
CA ARG A 295 -21.10 -22.43 3.91
C ARG A 295 -19.99 -23.05 4.76
N ASP A 296 -18.82 -23.36 4.16
CA ASP A 296 -17.70 -23.94 4.92
C ASP A 296 -17.15 -22.95 5.97
N ILE A 297 -17.14 -21.65 5.65
CA ILE A 297 -16.78 -20.59 6.62
C ILE A 297 -17.82 -20.54 7.75
N SER A 298 -19.14 -20.55 7.43
CA SER A 298 -20.21 -20.48 8.43
C SER A 298 -20.21 -21.69 9.36
N LEU A 299 -19.83 -22.86 8.86
CA LEU A 299 -19.61 -24.07 9.64
C LEU A 299 -18.29 -24.08 10.42
N ASN A 300 -17.56 -22.98 10.40
CA ASN A 300 -16.29 -22.79 11.10
C ASN A 300 -15.23 -23.86 10.76
N LYS A 301 -15.17 -24.31 9.50
CA LYS A 301 -14.17 -25.27 9.05
C LYS A 301 -12.74 -24.70 9.26
N SER A 302 -11.78 -25.57 9.48
CA SER A 302 -10.38 -25.16 9.68
C SER A 302 -9.80 -24.50 8.43
N ILE A 303 -8.85 -23.58 8.62
CA ILE A 303 -8.18 -22.92 7.50
C ILE A 303 -7.43 -23.93 6.61
N SER A 304 -6.86 -24.98 7.22
CA SER A 304 -6.20 -26.06 6.46
C SER A 304 -7.18 -26.78 5.54
N PHE A 305 -8.38 -27.12 6.03
CA PHE A 305 -9.44 -27.71 5.22
C PHE A 305 -9.86 -26.78 4.08
N ILE A 306 -10.09 -25.49 4.36
CA ILE A 306 -10.47 -24.51 3.34
C ILE A 306 -9.37 -24.38 2.28
N LYS A 307 -8.11 -24.27 2.70
CA LYS A 307 -6.97 -24.15 1.77
C LYS A 307 -6.86 -25.39 0.87
N GLU A 308 -6.91 -26.60 1.45
CA GLU A 308 -6.80 -27.86 0.70
C GLU A 308 -7.92 -27.99 -0.34
N LYS A 309 -9.15 -27.67 0.06
CA LYS A 309 -10.34 -27.81 -0.80
C LYS A 309 -10.37 -26.78 -1.94
N TYR A 310 -9.98 -25.52 -1.68
CA TYR A 310 -10.19 -24.43 -2.63
C TYR A 310 -8.95 -24.00 -3.39
N LYS A 311 -7.73 -24.36 -2.97
CA LYS A 311 -6.49 -23.99 -3.67
C LYS A 311 -6.43 -24.48 -5.13
N ASN A 312 -7.10 -25.58 -5.46
CA ASN A 312 -7.14 -26.14 -6.80
C ASN A 312 -8.50 -25.94 -7.50
N SER A 313 -9.36 -25.05 -6.95
CA SER A 313 -10.68 -24.78 -7.56
C SER A 313 -10.59 -23.68 -8.61
N GLU A 314 -11.57 -23.64 -9.51
CA GLU A 314 -11.74 -22.55 -10.49
C GLU A 314 -11.93 -21.16 -9.86
N ASN A 315 -12.29 -21.11 -8.56
CA ASN A 315 -12.47 -19.89 -7.79
C ASN A 315 -11.15 -19.33 -7.24
N TYR A 316 -10.04 -20.03 -7.43
CA TYR A 316 -8.73 -19.64 -6.94
C TYR A 316 -7.83 -19.18 -8.09
N LEU A 317 -7.31 -17.96 -7.96
CA LEU A 317 -6.28 -17.44 -8.85
C LEU A 317 -4.91 -17.74 -8.26
N ASP A 318 -4.22 -18.71 -8.86
CA ASP A 318 -2.91 -19.16 -8.42
C ASP A 318 -1.81 -18.18 -8.86
N PRO A 319 -1.12 -17.51 -7.92
CA PRO A 319 -0.05 -16.58 -8.25
C PRO A 319 1.16 -17.26 -8.90
N SER A 320 1.36 -18.57 -8.71
CA SER A 320 2.50 -19.30 -9.26
C SER A 320 2.51 -19.32 -10.79
N ILE A 321 1.33 -19.30 -11.41
CA ILE A 321 1.20 -19.28 -12.88
C ILE A 321 1.81 -17.98 -13.43
N LYS A 322 1.42 -16.84 -12.88
CA LYS A 322 1.95 -15.53 -13.31
C LYS A 322 3.42 -15.35 -12.96
N LEU A 323 3.83 -15.88 -11.82
CA LEU A 323 5.24 -15.87 -11.41
C LEU A 323 6.11 -16.66 -12.39
N ARG A 324 5.62 -17.82 -12.86
CA ARG A 324 6.30 -18.63 -13.87
C ARG A 324 6.39 -17.89 -15.20
N GLU A 325 5.31 -17.26 -15.64
CA GLU A 325 5.28 -16.43 -16.85
C GLU A 325 6.35 -15.32 -16.80
N PHE A 326 6.52 -14.67 -15.65
CA PHE A 326 7.54 -13.64 -15.49
C PHE A 326 8.96 -14.19 -15.61
N LEU A 327 9.21 -15.39 -15.08
CA LEU A 327 10.51 -16.05 -15.22
C LEU A 327 10.77 -16.46 -16.67
N ASP A 328 9.82 -17.11 -17.33
CA ASP A 328 9.94 -17.59 -18.70
C ASP A 328 10.14 -16.43 -19.69
N ASN A 329 9.53 -15.27 -19.45
CA ASN A 329 9.74 -14.03 -20.18
C ASN A 329 11.00 -13.26 -19.77
N ASN A 330 11.85 -13.82 -18.91
CA ASN A 330 13.09 -13.22 -18.41
C ASN A 330 12.92 -11.85 -17.75
N LEU A 331 11.75 -11.57 -17.16
CA LEU A 331 11.42 -10.33 -16.46
C LEU A 331 11.97 -10.31 -15.02
N ILE A 332 12.17 -11.47 -14.43
CA ILE A 332 12.74 -11.69 -13.09
C ILE A 332 13.89 -12.71 -13.19
N ASN A 333 14.70 -12.83 -12.15
CA ASN A 333 15.72 -13.87 -12.05
C ASN A 333 15.22 -15.08 -11.23
N ASP A 334 16.00 -16.17 -11.25
CA ASP A 334 15.66 -17.38 -10.49
C ASP A 334 15.54 -17.14 -8.99
N GLU A 335 16.39 -16.27 -8.42
CA GLU A 335 16.32 -15.91 -7.00
C GLU A 335 14.98 -15.29 -6.64
N GLU A 336 14.53 -14.27 -7.41
CA GLU A 336 13.22 -13.63 -7.19
C GLU A 336 12.07 -14.63 -7.38
N TYR A 337 12.20 -15.56 -8.33
CA TYR A 337 11.23 -16.62 -8.53
C TYR A 337 11.12 -17.51 -7.29
N TYR A 338 12.22 -18.08 -6.81
CA TYR A 338 12.21 -19.01 -5.67
C TYR A 338 11.75 -18.36 -4.37
N VAL A 339 12.22 -17.13 -4.08
CA VAL A 339 11.81 -16.39 -2.88
C VAL A 339 10.31 -16.15 -2.87
N ASN A 340 9.72 -15.79 -4.01
CA ASN A 340 8.30 -15.50 -4.09
C ASN A 340 7.45 -16.77 -4.22
N PHE A 341 7.91 -17.80 -4.89
CA PHE A 341 7.19 -19.08 -5.04
C PHE A 341 6.88 -19.74 -3.68
N HIS A 342 7.83 -19.74 -2.75
CA HIS A 342 7.65 -20.32 -1.41
C HIS A 342 6.90 -19.39 -0.43
N SER A 343 6.57 -18.20 -0.83
CA SER A 343 5.98 -17.19 0.05
C SER A 343 4.44 -17.10 -0.02
N PHE A 344 3.78 -17.80 -0.99
CA PHE A 344 2.32 -17.90 -1.13
C PHE A 344 1.68 -19.12 -0.44
#